data_0b0697986cab2078cc60e4dc0645fb6f
#
_entry.id   0b0697986cab2078cc60e4dc0645fb6f
#
_cell.length_a   1.000
_cell.length_b   1.000
_cell.length_c   1.000
_cell.angle_alpha   90.00
_cell.angle_beta   90.00
_cell.angle_gamma   90.00
#
_symmetry.space_group_name_H-M   'P 1'
#
loop_
_entity.id
_entity.type
_entity.pdbx_description
1 polymer ?
#
loop_
_entity_poly.entity_id
_entity_poly.type
_entity_poly.pdbx_seq_one_letter_code
_entity_poly.pdbx_strand_id
1 'polypeptide(L)'
;MMSAMDYLLTPNQKALKEAIRRFVALEVSSLRDVAVPDREIAEAFVLKLGDFLRQRAGRPEIEGSVRLSGVESVMILEEVLKCLPAAGPGPLAGRLFGGLSPEVRCSAASLGSAQGLLAPCLSRVFGRGRAEATYYDYGEIDQELADVLSAIEAARMMTYRAALLEDEKCPDREESLEAKRRAEELASRAAVLAALIKKGEKHET
;
A
#
# COMPACT_ATOMS: atom_id res chain seq x y z
N MET A 1 9.18 1.63 -10.71
CA MET A 1 9.33 0.18 -10.92
C MET A 1 7.94 -0.39 -11.11
N MET A 2 7.65 -1.08 -12.22
CA MET A 2 6.36 -1.76 -12.44
C MET A 2 6.33 -3.04 -11.59
N SER A 3 5.25 -3.24 -10.84
CA SER A 3 5.04 -4.48 -10.11
C SER A 3 4.68 -5.62 -11.06
N ALA A 4 5.07 -6.86 -10.73
CA ALA A 4 4.66 -8.05 -11.48
C ALA A 4 3.13 -8.15 -11.64
N MET A 5 2.38 -7.67 -10.65
CA MET A 5 0.91 -7.64 -10.69
C MET A 5 0.34 -6.64 -11.70
N ASP A 6 1.09 -5.61 -12.11
CA ASP A 6 0.60 -4.64 -13.09
C ASP A 6 0.29 -5.27 -14.45
N TYR A 7 0.89 -6.43 -14.77
CA TYR A 7 0.57 -7.19 -15.98
C TYR A 7 -0.80 -7.86 -15.95
N LEU A 8 -1.30 -8.21 -14.75
CA LEU A 8 -2.58 -8.89 -14.56
C LEU A 8 -3.76 -7.91 -14.50
N LEU A 9 -3.52 -6.62 -14.34
CA LEU A 9 -4.55 -5.60 -14.29
C LEU A 9 -5.09 -5.29 -15.69
N THR A 10 -6.41 -5.12 -15.78
CA THR A 10 -7.05 -4.62 -17.01
C THR A 10 -6.61 -3.20 -17.34
N PRO A 11 -6.75 -2.72 -18.58
CA PRO A 11 -6.44 -1.35 -18.95
C PRO A 11 -7.17 -0.32 -18.08
N ASN A 12 -8.42 -0.55 -17.73
CA ASN A 12 -9.20 0.34 -16.86
C ASN A 12 -8.66 0.38 -15.43
N GLN A 13 -8.27 -0.77 -14.88
CA GLN A 13 -7.65 -0.85 -13.56
C GLN A 13 -6.29 -0.16 -13.52
N LYS A 14 -5.48 -0.29 -14.58
CA LYS A 14 -4.21 0.45 -14.71
C LYS A 14 -4.44 1.96 -14.74
N ALA A 15 -5.41 2.41 -15.51
CA ALA A 15 -5.78 3.83 -15.58
C ALA A 15 -6.30 4.36 -14.23
N LEU A 16 -7.09 3.57 -13.51
CA LEU A 16 -7.55 3.90 -12.17
C LEU A 16 -6.39 3.98 -11.19
N LYS A 17 -5.50 3.00 -11.18
CA LYS A 17 -4.29 2.97 -10.32
C LYS A 17 -3.43 4.21 -10.51
N GLU A 18 -3.16 4.58 -11.74
CA GLU A 18 -2.37 5.77 -12.05
C GLU A 18 -3.08 7.07 -11.62
N ALA A 19 -4.39 7.12 -11.77
CA ALA A 19 -5.17 8.26 -11.33
C ALA A 19 -5.17 8.41 -9.80
N ILE A 20 -5.29 7.29 -9.07
CA ILE A 20 -5.18 7.26 -7.60
C ILE A 20 -3.78 7.71 -7.17
N ARG A 21 -2.72 7.23 -7.78
CA ARG A 21 -1.35 7.67 -7.47
C ARG A 21 -1.19 9.17 -7.56
N ARG A 22 -1.67 9.77 -8.64
CA ARG A 22 -1.60 11.23 -8.84
C ARG A 22 -2.44 11.97 -7.81
N PHE A 23 -3.66 11.51 -7.56
CA PHE A 23 -4.54 12.10 -6.56
C PHE A 23 -3.90 12.05 -5.16
N VAL A 24 -3.43 10.88 -4.73
CA VAL A 24 -2.81 10.70 -3.42
C VAL A 24 -1.55 11.56 -3.28
N ALA A 25 -0.70 11.62 -4.31
CA ALA A 25 0.52 12.43 -4.29
C ALA A 25 0.21 13.92 -4.09
N LEU A 26 -0.82 14.44 -4.76
CA LEU A 26 -1.26 15.84 -4.64
C LEU A 26 -1.86 16.12 -3.26
N GLU A 27 -2.80 15.28 -2.80
CA GLU A 27 -3.51 15.51 -1.54
C GLU A 27 -2.59 15.32 -0.32
N VAL A 28 -1.70 14.31 -0.34
CA VAL A 28 -0.75 14.08 0.76
C VAL A 28 0.26 15.21 0.85
N SER A 29 0.74 15.75 -0.28
CA SER A 29 1.64 16.91 -0.25
C SER A 29 0.96 18.12 0.38
N SER A 30 -0.29 18.40 0.04
CA SER A 30 -1.06 19.52 0.59
C SER A 30 -1.37 19.37 2.10
N LEU A 31 -1.49 18.13 2.59
CA LEU A 31 -1.80 17.83 3.99
C LEU A 31 -0.56 17.86 4.90
N ARG A 32 0.63 17.59 4.37
CA ARG A 32 1.89 17.64 5.14
C ARG A 32 2.28 19.04 5.58
N ASP A 33 1.83 20.05 4.86
CA ASP A 33 2.10 21.46 5.17
C ASP A 33 1.20 22.03 6.29
N VAL A 34 0.23 21.24 6.76
CA VAL A 34 -0.72 21.64 7.80
C VAL A 34 -0.43 20.84 9.07
N ALA A 35 -0.17 21.52 10.18
CA ALA A 35 0.05 20.90 11.50
C ALA A 35 -1.29 20.42 12.10
N VAL A 36 -1.88 19.36 11.50
CA VAL A 36 -3.14 18.75 11.94
C VAL A 36 -2.86 17.35 12.46
N PRO A 37 -3.57 16.86 13.50
CA PRO A 37 -3.45 15.49 13.98
C PRO A 37 -3.67 14.46 12.86
N ASP A 38 -2.87 13.41 12.80
CA ASP A 38 -2.89 12.36 11.78
C ASP A 38 -4.30 11.77 11.54
N ARG A 39 -5.13 11.74 12.57
CA ARG A 39 -6.50 11.23 12.49
C ARG A 39 -7.43 12.14 11.69
N GLU A 40 -7.34 13.46 11.89
CA GLU A 40 -8.18 14.44 11.16
C GLU A 40 -7.74 14.50 9.69
N ILE A 41 -6.44 14.37 9.44
CA ILE A 41 -5.88 14.24 8.09
C ILE A 41 -6.48 13.03 7.40
N ALA A 42 -6.50 11.87 8.08
CA ALA A 42 -7.04 10.64 7.53
C ALA A 42 -8.55 10.75 7.22
N GLU A 43 -9.33 11.39 8.09
CA GLU A 43 -10.77 11.58 7.87
C GLU A 43 -11.06 12.53 6.70
N ALA A 44 -10.37 13.66 6.61
CA ALA A 44 -10.48 14.59 5.49
C ALA A 44 -10.08 13.95 4.16
N PHE A 45 -9.00 13.16 4.17
CA PHE A 45 -8.54 12.42 3.00
C PHE A 45 -9.57 11.40 2.52
N VAL A 46 -10.23 10.66 3.44
CA VAL A 46 -11.28 9.69 3.11
C VAL A 46 -12.44 10.35 2.35
N LEU A 47 -12.89 11.54 2.81
CA LEU A 47 -13.96 12.26 2.14
C LEU A 47 -13.57 12.69 0.73
N LYS A 48 -12.38 13.27 0.57
CA LYS A 48 -11.86 13.69 -0.74
C LYS A 48 -11.65 12.51 -1.68
N LEU A 49 -11.14 11.39 -1.17
CA LEU A 49 -10.98 10.16 -1.96
C LEU A 49 -12.34 9.61 -2.40
N GLY A 50 -13.33 9.62 -1.52
CA GLY A 50 -14.71 9.24 -1.86
C GLY A 50 -15.29 10.10 -2.99
N ASP A 51 -15.12 11.42 -2.93
CA ASP A 51 -15.56 12.35 -3.99
C ASP A 51 -14.82 12.10 -5.31
N PHE A 52 -13.51 11.93 -5.24
CA PHE A 52 -12.71 11.63 -6.42
C PHE A 52 -13.14 10.32 -7.10
N LEU A 53 -13.38 9.27 -6.32
CA LEU A 53 -13.83 7.98 -6.84
C LEU A 53 -15.23 8.08 -7.45
N ARG A 54 -16.15 8.84 -6.84
CA ARG A 54 -17.49 9.09 -7.40
C ARG A 54 -17.43 9.78 -8.75
N GLN A 55 -16.66 10.84 -8.86
CA GLN A 55 -16.52 11.59 -10.11
C GLN A 55 -15.90 10.75 -11.24
N ARG A 56 -14.93 9.89 -10.90
CA ARG A 56 -14.18 9.14 -11.91
C ARG A 56 -14.81 7.81 -12.30
N ALA A 57 -15.48 7.14 -11.38
CA ALA A 57 -16.08 5.85 -11.66
C ALA A 57 -17.32 5.94 -12.56
N GLY A 58 -17.97 7.11 -12.68
CA GLY A 58 -19.18 7.30 -13.49
C GLY A 58 -20.31 6.33 -13.15
N ARG A 59 -20.22 5.66 -11.99
CA ARG A 59 -21.11 4.59 -11.55
C ARG A 59 -22.15 5.16 -10.57
N PRO A 60 -23.42 4.75 -10.69
CA PRO A 60 -24.47 5.24 -9.80
C PRO A 60 -24.19 4.86 -8.34
N GLU A 61 -24.49 5.78 -7.44
CA GLU A 61 -24.42 5.54 -5.99
C GLU A 61 -25.43 4.47 -5.56
N ILE A 62 -24.97 3.54 -4.73
CA ILE A 62 -25.85 2.76 -3.86
C ILE A 62 -25.48 3.14 -2.44
N GLU A 63 -26.37 3.85 -1.75
CA GLU A 63 -26.26 4.26 -0.34
C GLU A 63 -24.96 5.03 0.02
N GLY A 64 -24.50 5.95 -0.85
CA GLY A 64 -23.34 6.80 -0.57
C GLY A 64 -21.97 6.12 -0.72
N SER A 65 -21.90 4.87 -1.19
CA SER A 65 -20.67 4.14 -1.46
C SER A 65 -20.41 3.98 -2.95
N VAL A 66 -19.13 4.11 -3.35
CA VAL A 66 -18.71 3.81 -4.72
C VAL A 66 -18.64 2.29 -4.90
N ARG A 67 -19.30 1.76 -5.90
CA ARG A 67 -19.26 0.32 -6.20
C ARG A 67 -17.95 -0.04 -6.88
N LEU A 68 -16.96 -0.45 -6.10
CA LEU A 68 -15.67 -0.96 -6.56
C LEU A 68 -15.70 -2.49 -6.54
N SER A 69 -14.96 -3.12 -7.45
CA SER A 69 -14.62 -4.54 -7.30
C SER A 69 -13.66 -4.75 -6.14
N GLY A 70 -13.55 -5.98 -5.63
CA GLY A 70 -12.60 -6.34 -4.59
C GLY A 70 -11.16 -6.03 -5.02
N VAL A 71 -10.82 -6.39 -6.26
CA VAL A 71 -9.51 -6.09 -6.86
C VAL A 71 -9.23 -4.59 -6.93
N GLU A 72 -10.20 -3.77 -7.36
CA GLU A 72 -10.06 -2.31 -7.38
C GLU A 72 -9.87 -1.75 -5.98
N SER A 73 -10.62 -2.26 -5.01
CA SER A 73 -10.56 -1.86 -3.60
C SER A 73 -9.20 -2.15 -2.97
N VAL A 74 -8.64 -3.35 -3.20
CA VAL A 74 -7.28 -3.73 -2.76
C VAL A 74 -6.24 -2.80 -3.36
N MET A 75 -6.30 -2.58 -4.67
CA MET A 75 -5.37 -1.73 -5.39
C MET A 75 -5.38 -0.29 -4.85
N ILE A 76 -6.54 0.27 -4.57
CA ILE A 76 -6.69 1.62 -4.03
C ILE A 76 -6.13 1.70 -2.60
N LEU A 77 -6.45 0.72 -1.75
CA LEU A 77 -5.93 0.65 -0.38
C LEU A 77 -4.41 0.59 -0.35
N GLU A 78 -3.80 -0.24 -1.19
CA GLU A 78 -2.33 -0.30 -1.29
C GLU A 78 -1.72 1.04 -1.68
N GLU A 79 -2.23 1.70 -2.73
CA GLU A 79 -1.65 2.96 -3.19
C GLU A 79 -1.84 4.09 -2.17
N VAL A 80 -2.97 4.12 -1.46
CA VAL A 80 -3.22 5.11 -0.39
C VAL A 80 -2.26 4.90 0.78
N LEU A 81 -2.16 3.68 1.30
CA LEU A 81 -1.36 3.40 2.50
C LEU A 81 0.15 3.36 2.21
N LYS A 82 0.54 3.21 0.97
CA LYS A 82 1.92 3.45 0.52
C LYS A 82 2.36 4.90 0.74
N CYS A 83 1.45 5.85 0.59
CA CYS A 83 1.73 7.26 0.82
C CYS A 83 1.47 7.71 2.27
N LEU A 84 0.61 6.98 3.00
CA LEU A 84 0.21 7.25 4.38
C LEU A 84 0.42 6.00 5.27
N PRO A 85 1.65 5.49 5.41
CA PRO A 85 1.89 4.21 6.10
C PRO A 85 1.51 4.25 7.59
N ALA A 86 1.51 5.43 8.21
CA ALA A 86 1.13 5.63 9.61
C ALA A 86 -0.39 5.66 9.85
N ALA A 87 -1.21 5.86 8.81
CA ALA A 87 -2.66 5.97 8.95
C ALA A 87 -3.33 4.64 9.34
N GLY A 88 -2.66 3.51 9.12
CA GLY A 88 -3.19 2.18 9.41
C GLY A 88 -4.47 1.84 8.63
N PRO A 89 -4.97 0.59 8.76
CA PRO A 89 -6.16 0.15 8.03
C PRO A 89 -7.49 0.68 8.62
N GLY A 90 -7.49 1.27 9.83
CA GLY A 90 -8.69 1.50 10.64
C GLY A 90 -9.82 2.31 9.97
N PRO A 91 -9.81 3.65 10.00
CA PRO A 91 -10.97 4.44 9.55
C PRO A 91 -11.15 4.44 8.03
N LEU A 92 -10.04 4.36 7.28
CA LEU A 92 -10.02 4.37 5.81
C LEU A 92 -10.73 3.15 5.21
N ALA A 93 -10.45 1.98 5.76
CA ALA A 93 -10.88 0.73 5.16
C ALA A 93 -12.38 0.44 5.31
N GLY A 94 -12.99 0.84 6.43
CA GLY A 94 -14.39 0.51 6.72
C GLY A 94 -15.41 1.31 5.93
N ARG A 95 -15.16 2.60 5.71
CA ARG A 95 -16.14 3.49 5.06
C ARG A 95 -16.17 3.39 3.53
N LEU A 96 -15.03 3.22 2.89
CA LEU A 96 -14.92 3.22 1.43
C LEU A 96 -14.95 1.82 0.82
N PHE A 97 -14.52 0.81 1.58
CA PHE A 97 -14.25 -0.54 1.05
C PHE A 97 -15.05 -1.63 1.80
N GLY A 98 -16.29 -1.30 2.21
CA GLY A 98 -17.18 -2.21 2.94
C GLY A 98 -17.54 -3.49 2.19
N GLY A 99 -17.28 -3.56 0.88
CA GLY A 99 -17.51 -4.74 0.06
C GLY A 99 -16.46 -5.86 0.22
N LEU A 100 -15.31 -5.56 0.85
CA LEU A 100 -14.25 -6.54 1.12
C LEU A 100 -14.35 -7.09 2.55
N SER A 101 -13.93 -8.34 2.75
CA SER A 101 -13.74 -8.90 4.10
C SER A 101 -12.71 -8.09 4.90
N PRO A 102 -12.81 -8.09 6.22
CA PRO A 102 -11.82 -7.44 7.09
C PRO A 102 -10.41 -7.96 6.85
N GLU A 103 -10.27 -9.24 6.58
CA GLU A 103 -9.00 -9.93 6.34
C GLU A 103 -8.30 -9.39 5.09
N VAL A 104 -9.00 -9.31 3.98
CA VAL A 104 -8.46 -8.80 2.70
C VAL A 104 -8.13 -7.31 2.81
N ARG A 105 -8.97 -6.52 3.49
CA ARG A 105 -8.68 -5.09 3.75
C ARG A 105 -7.43 -4.90 4.57
N CYS A 106 -7.27 -5.66 5.67
CA CYS A 106 -6.07 -5.60 6.51
C CYS A 106 -4.82 -6.02 5.72
N SER A 107 -4.91 -7.06 4.90
CA SER A 107 -3.82 -7.52 4.04
C SER A 107 -3.37 -6.41 3.09
N ALA A 108 -4.29 -5.83 2.32
CA ALA A 108 -4.00 -4.73 1.40
C ALA A 108 -3.37 -3.52 2.10
N ALA A 109 -3.89 -3.17 3.28
CA ALA A 109 -3.38 -2.08 4.09
C ALA A 109 -1.95 -2.33 4.58
N SER A 110 -1.66 -3.52 5.07
CA SER A 110 -0.33 -3.92 5.53
C SER A 110 0.69 -3.91 4.40
N LEU A 111 0.32 -4.38 3.20
CA LEU A 111 1.18 -4.35 2.01
C LEU A 111 1.49 -2.91 1.56
N GLY A 112 0.48 -2.04 1.53
CA GLY A 112 0.68 -0.62 1.22
C GLY A 112 1.63 0.04 2.23
N SER A 113 1.40 -0.17 3.53
CA SER A 113 2.26 0.35 4.59
C SER A 113 3.70 -0.15 4.50
N ALA A 114 3.90 -1.46 4.25
CA ALA A 114 5.23 -2.04 4.06
C ALA A 114 5.98 -1.37 2.92
N GLN A 115 5.34 -1.18 1.76
CA GLN A 115 5.93 -0.50 0.61
C GLN A 115 6.25 0.96 0.90
N GLY A 116 5.35 1.67 1.59
CA GLY A 116 5.54 3.07 1.98
C GLY A 116 6.74 3.25 2.91
N LEU A 117 6.95 2.32 3.85
CA LEU A 117 8.10 2.33 4.76
C LEU A 117 9.42 2.05 4.04
N LEU A 118 9.41 1.15 3.04
CA LEU A 118 10.61 0.78 2.29
C LEU A 118 10.95 1.76 1.15
N ALA A 119 10.01 2.54 0.64
CA ALA A 119 10.23 3.45 -0.48
C ALA A 119 11.39 4.44 -0.26
N PRO A 120 11.54 5.11 0.91
CA PRO A 120 12.70 5.94 1.20
C PRO A 120 14.01 5.14 1.26
N CYS A 121 13.97 3.92 1.79
CA CYS A 121 15.13 3.04 1.88
C CYS A 121 15.64 2.65 0.49
N LEU A 122 14.72 2.28 -0.41
CA LEU A 122 15.04 1.97 -1.80
C LEU A 122 15.68 3.16 -2.53
N SER A 123 15.13 4.36 -2.34
CA SER A 123 15.70 5.57 -2.95
C SER A 123 17.11 5.84 -2.47
N ARG A 124 17.45 5.48 -1.24
CA ARG A 124 18.79 5.64 -0.66
C ARG A 124 19.77 4.59 -1.14
N VAL A 125 19.36 3.32 -1.10
CA VAL A 125 20.21 2.20 -1.53
C VAL A 125 20.54 2.31 -3.02
N PHE A 126 19.55 2.63 -3.86
CA PHE A 126 19.75 2.72 -5.31
C PHE A 126 20.06 4.12 -5.85
N GLY A 127 19.79 5.18 -5.08
CA GLY A 127 20.02 6.57 -5.48
C GLY A 127 21.41 7.12 -5.14
N ARG A 128 22.11 6.55 -4.17
CA ARG A 128 23.51 6.89 -3.90
C ARG A 128 24.36 6.18 -4.93
N GLY A 129 25.01 6.97 -5.79
CA GLY A 129 26.04 6.44 -6.67
C GLY A 129 27.05 5.63 -5.84
N ARG A 130 27.31 4.40 -6.24
CA ARG A 130 28.15 3.38 -5.56
C ARG A 130 29.60 3.80 -5.23
N ALA A 131 29.93 5.08 -5.29
CA ALA A 131 31.33 5.56 -5.29
C ALA A 131 32.03 5.56 -3.92
N GLU A 132 31.30 5.49 -2.79
CA GLU A 132 31.93 5.70 -1.47
C GLU A 132 31.56 4.63 -0.39
N ALA A 133 30.68 3.68 -0.68
CA ALA A 133 30.34 2.63 0.28
C ALA A 133 31.20 1.40 0.08
N THR A 134 31.88 0.94 1.12
CA THR A 134 32.58 -0.34 1.13
C THR A 134 31.59 -1.47 0.89
N TYR A 135 31.90 -2.35 -0.07
CA TYR A 135 31.10 -3.47 -0.55
C TYR A 135 30.57 -4.42 0.54
N TYR A 136 31.16 -4.39 1.76
CA TYR A 136 30.85 -5.28 2.88
C TYR A 136 29.70 -4.77 3.77
N ASP A 137 29.44 -3.46 3.84
CA ASP A 137 28.48 -2.90 4.80
C ASP A 137 27.02 -2.95 4.34
N TYR A 138 26.76 -3.15 3.04
CA TYR A 138 25.42 -3.16 2.46
C TYR A 138 24.93 -4.53 1.99
N GLY A 139 25.80 -5.55 1.90
CA GLY A 139 25.46 -6.84 1.30
C GLY A 139 24.33 -7.56 2.02
N GLU A 140 24.32 -7.55 3.36
CA GLU A 140 23.28 -8.20 4.15
C GLU A 140 21.96 -7.39 4.11
N ILE A 141 22.05 -6.07 4.17
CA ILE A 141 20.87 -5.18 4.07
C ILE A 141 20.26 -5.26 2.68
N ASP A 142 21.05 -5.29 1.63
CA ASP A 142 20.58 -5.43 0.25
C ASP A 142 19.88 -6.77 0.04
N GLN A 143 20.43 -7.86 0.60
CA GLN A 143 19.82 -9.19 0.56
C GLN A 143 18.48 -9.21 1.29
N GLU A 144 18.43 -8.72 2.53
CA GLU A 144 17.20 -8.67 3.33
C GLU A 144 16.15 -7.79 2.65
N LEU A 145 16.56 -6.66 2.05
CA LEU A 145 15.65 -5.78 1.30
C LEU A 145 15.08 -6.49 0.07
N ALA A 146 15.91 -7.24 -0.68
CA ALA A 146 15.47 -8.01 -1.83
C ALA A 146 14.49 -9.12 -1.43
N ASP A 147 14.76 -9.81 -0.32
CA ASP A 147 13.91 -10.87 0.21
C ASP A 147 12.55 -10.32 0.65
N VAL A 148 12.53 -9.21 1.38
CA VAL A 148 11.28 -8.55 1.81
C VAL A 148 10.47 -8.06 0.60
N LEU A 149 11.11 -7.46 -0.41
CA LEU A 149 10.42 -7.00 -1.61
C LEU A 149 9.80 -8.18 -2.40
N SER A 150 10.53 -9.27 -2.54
CA SER A 150 10.04 -10.49 -3.20
C SER A 150 8.86 -11.10 -2.45
N ALA A 151 8.95 -11.14 -1.11
CA ALA A 151 7.87 -11.64 -0.27
C ALA A 151 6.62 -10.72 -0.31
N ILE A 152 6.79 -9.40 -0.42
CA ILE A 152 5.68 -8.45 -0.63
C ILE A 152 4.94 -8.75 -1.93
N GLU A 153 5.64 -9.02 -3.03
CA GLU A 153 5.01 -9.38 -4.30
C GLU A 153 4.23 -10.70 -4.19
N ALA A 154 4.77 -11.70 -3.50
CA ALA A 154 4.07 -12.97 -3.27
C ALA A 154 2.80 -12.77 -2.41
N ALA A 155 2.90 -12.05 -1.30
CA ALA A 155 1.74 -11.74 -0.44
C ALA A 155 0.68 -10.89 -1.16
N ARG A 156 1.12 -9.99 -2.05
CA ARG A 156 0.23 -9.24 -2.92
C ARG A 156 -0.58 -10.15 -3.83
N MET A 157 0.05 -11.13 -4.49
CA MET A 157 -0.67 -12.09 -5.32
C MET A 157 -1.75 -12.85 -4.53
N MET A 158 -1.45 -13.28 -3.29
CA MET A 158 -2.44 -13.91 -2.42
C MET A 158 -3.60 -12.97 -2.08
N THR A 159 -3.32 -11.71 -1.76
CA THR A 159 -4.33 -10.69 -1.43
C THR A 159 -5.26 -10.41 -2.61
N TYR A 160 -4.70 -10.26 -3.80
CA TYR A 160 -5.49 -10.03 -5.02
C TYR A 160 -6.32 -11.25 -5.40
N ARG A 161 -5.79 -12.45 -5.19
CA ARG A 161 -6.55 -13.69 -5.41
C ARG A 161 -7.71 -13.78 -4.44
N ALA A 162 -7.50 -13.53 -3.15
CA ALA A 162 -8.57 -13.50 -2.17
C ALA A 162 -9.67 -12.48 -2.52
N ALA A 163 -9.28 -11.27 -2.96
CA ALA A 163 -10.22 -10.26 -3.43
C ALA A 163 -11.01 -10.70 -4.68
N LEU A 164 -10.35 -11.39 -5.61
CA LEU A 164 -11.01 -11.92 -6.79
C LEU A 164 -12.05 -13.00 -6.45
N LEU A 165 -11.73 -13.89 -5.51
CA LEU A 165 -12.67 -14.90 -5.02
C LEU A 165 -13.90 -14.26 -4.33
N GLU A 166 -13.73 -13.14 -3.63
CA GLU A 166 -14.85 -12.37 -3.09
C GLU A 166 -15.72 -11.76 -4.21
N ASP A 167 -15.10 -11.21 -5.27
CA ASP A 167 -15.81 -10.70 -6.44
C ASP A 167 -16.62 -11.80 -7.16
N GLU A 168 -16.08 -13.02 -7.22
CA GLU A 168 -16.73 -14.20 -7.80
C GLU A 168 -17.78 -14.83 -6.89
N LYS A 169 -17.98 -14.29 -5.67
CA LYS A 169 -18.89 -14.80 -4.63
C LYS A 169 -18.53 -16.22 -4.15
N CYS A 170 -17.26 -16.55 -4.20
CA CYS A 170 -16.68 -17.79 -3.72
C CYS A 170 -15.55 -17.51 -2.70
N PRO A 171 -15.81 -16.72 -1.61
CA PRO A 171 -14.77 -16.33 -0.67
C PRO A 171 -14.15 -17.56 0.00
N ASP A 172 -12.82 -17.60 0.02
CA ASP A 172 -12.05 -18.57 0.79
C ASP A 172 -11.48 -17.87 2.04
N ARG A 173 -12.03 -18.24 3.20
CA ARG A 173 -11.62 -17.64 4.46
C ARG A 173 -10.19 -18.00 4.86
N GLU A 174 -9.75 -19.22 4.60
CA GLU A 174 -8.41 -19.67 4.96
C GLU A 174 -7.38 -18.92 4.12
N GLU A 175 -7.63 -18.77 2.83
CA GLU A 175 -6.78 -17.99 1.94
C GLU A 175 -6.72 -16.51 2.34
N SER A 176 -7.86 -15.91 2.70
CA SER A 176 -7.93 -14.51 3.18
C SER A 176 -7.16 -14.29 4.49
N LEU A 177 -7.26 -15.24 5.43
CA LEU A 177 -6.52 -15.21 6.69
C LEU A 177 -5.01 -15.38 6.48
N GLU A 178 -4.59 -16.28 5.60
CA GLU A 178 -3.19 -16.49 5.28
C GLU A 178 -2.59 -15.27 4.57
N ALA A 179 -3.30 -14.67 3.62
CA ALA A 179 -2.91 -13.43 2.98
C ALA A 179 -2.70 -12.31 4.01
N LYS A 180 -3.64 -12.15 4.97
CA LYS A 180 -3.52 -11.18 6.05
C LYS A 180 -2.28 -11.45 6.91
N ARG A 181 -2.11 -12.69 7.40
CA ARG A 181 -0.98 -13.06 8.26
C ARG A 181 0.35 -12.74 7.59
N ARG A 182 0.52 -13.10 6.32
CA ARG A 182 1.72 -12.82 5.54
C ARG A 182 1.97 -11.33 5.39
N ALA A 183 0.94 -10.57 5.06
CA ALA A 183 1.05 -9.12 4.87
C ALA A 183 1.42 -8.40 6.17
N GLU A 184 0.84 -8.78 7.31
CA GLU A 184 1.14 -8.20 8.63
C GLU A 184 2.58 -8.54 9.08
N GLU A 185 3.04 -9.77 8.86
CA GLU A 185 4.43 -10.18 9.10
C GLU A 185 5.41 -9.32 8.28
N LEU A 186 5.12 -9.15 6.99
CA LEU A 186 5.95 -8.35 6.10
C LEU A 186 5.96 -6.87 6.44
N ALA A 187 4.82 -6.31 6.87
CA ALA A 187 4.77 -4.93 7.35
C ALA A 187 5.65 -4.74 8.59
N SER A 188 5.66 -5.71 9.50
CA SER A 188 6.52 -5.69 10.69
C SER A 188 8.00 -5.78 10.32
N ARG A 189 8.38 -6.69 9.41
CA ARG A 189 9.76 -6.82 8.89
C ARG A 189 10.21 -5.53 8.18
N ALA A 190 9.35 -4.97 7.33
CA ALA A 190 9.63 -3.71 6.64
C ALA A 190 9.87 -2.54 7.60
N ALA A 191 9.11 -2.46 8.70
CA ALA A 191 9.28 -1.44 9.72
C ALA A 191 10.64 -1.57 10.44
N VAL A 192 11.02 -2.80 10.80
CA VAL A 192 12.33 -3.07 11.44
C VAL A 192 13.46 -2.71 10.49
N LEU A 193 13.40 -3.16 9.25
CA LEU A 193 14.43 -2.89 8.24
C LEU A 193 14.55 -1.38 7.95
N ALA A 194 13.44 -0.66 7.82
CA ALA A 194 13.44 0.78 7.64
C ALA A 194 14.06 1.52 8.84
N ALA A 195 13.83 1.02 10.06
CA ALA A 195 14.42 1.58 11.27
C ALA A 195 15.95 1.33 11.35
N LEU A 196 16.42 0.15 10.95
CA LEU A 196 17.84 -0.19 10.89
C LEU A 196 18.59 0.70 9.89
N ILE A 197 18.05 0.86 8.69
CA ILE A 197 18.63 1.71 7.64
C ILE A 197 18.73 3.18 8.11
N LYS A 198 17.71 3.68 8.84
CA LYS A 198 17.73 5.02 9.40
C LYS A 198 18.75 5.19 10.54
N LYS A 199 19.00 4.14 11.35
CA LYS A 199 19.99 4.20 12.45
C LYS A 199 21.42 4.19 11.93
N GLY A 200 21.72 3.43 10.89
CA GLY A 200 23.04 3.42 10.27
C GLY A 200 23.55 4.81 9.87
N GLU A 201 22.63 5.71 9.50
CA GLU A 201 22.99 7.09 9.12
C GLU A 201 23.48 7.98 10.27
N LYS A 202 23.05 7.70 11.52
CA LYS A 202 23.44 8.53 12.68
C LYS A 202 24.86 8.27 13.16
N HIS A 203 25.51 7.24 12.66
CA HIS A 203 26.89 6.89 13.01
C HIS A 203 27.91 7.35 11.95
N GLU A 204 27.48 7.85 10.81
CA GLU A 204 28.35 8.36 9.73
C GLU A 204 28.49 9.89 9.70
N THR A 205 27.86 10.61 10.64
CA THR A 205 27.97 12.07 10.83
C THR A 205 28.68 12.41 12.12
#